data_679c8786cbfb8263f4962b5d6d39a188
#
_entry.id   679c8786cbfb8263f4962b5d6d39a188
#
_cell.length_a   1.000
_cell.length_b   1.000
_cell.length_c   1.000
_cell.angle_alpha   90.00
_cell.angle_beta   90.00
_cell.angle_gamma   90.00
#
_symmetry.space_group_name_H-M   'P 1'
#
loop_
_entity.id
_entity.type
_entity.pdbx_description
1 polymer ?
#
loop_
_entity_poly.entity_id
_entity_poly.type
_entity_poly.pdbx_seq_one_letter_code
_entity_poly.pdbx_strand_id
1 'polypeptide(L)'
;MTAFAIKTHSLVKTFSSVRSITRAIDGLSLSVPEGSIYGLLGRNSAGKTTTIRMLMGLARPTSGSAEVLGLNPAREPERVAMLRQVGYVPEDKTLLSMTARKLLELNRAFYPQTWSDALARRAVERLELPLDTPFLKLSMGNKTKSALVAAIAQRSRLLILDEPTTGLDPVALDALLRLLVDDCTAEGRTIFLSSHQLNEIAQIADHIGIMDRGRLLIEDPLDDILASFRRVTTTGSTLPVSHPAILTAHRERYATEFVVQREPEAFAAELTRNGATVVNSTPLSLNEIFLELCRKDESKEDAEPYREVLR
;
A
#
# COMPACT_ATOMS: atom_id res chain seq x y z
N MET A 1 -9.27 -22.54 -2.44
CA MET A 1 -9.02 -21.37 -3.33
C MET A 1 -9.08 -20.13 -2.46
N THR A 2 -8.03 -19.32 -2.46
CA THR A 2 -8.01 -18.07 -1.70
C THR A 2 -9.01 -17.09 -2.32
N ALA A 3 -9.97 -16.62 -1.54
CA ALA A 3 -10.88 -15.57 -1.97
C ALA A 3 -10.17 -14.20 -1.89
N PHE A 4 -10.49 -13.31 -2.82
CA PHE A 4 -9.89 -11.97 -2.86
C PHE A 4 -10.94 -10.89 -2.58
N ALA A 5 -10.64 -10.00 -1.65
CA ALA A 5 -11.47 -8.85 -1.34
C ALA A 5 -11.35 -7.76 -2.42
N ILE A 6 -10.16 -7.62 -3.02
CA ILE A 6 -9.91 -6.70 -4.14
C ILE A 6 -9.12 -7.45 -5.20
N LYS A 7 -9.50 -7.26 -6.47
CA LYS A 7 -8.76 -7.75 -7.63
C LYS A 7 -8.79 -6.72 -8.75
N THR A 8 -7.65 -6.45 -9.36
CA THR A 8 -7.58 -5.57 -10.53
C THR A 8 -6.87 -6.28 -11.68
N HIS A 9 -7.24 -5.96 -12.90
CA HIS A 9 -6.63 -6.52 -14.11
C HIS A 9 -6.23 -5.40 -15.06
N SER A 10 -4.91 -5.23 -15.23
CA SER A 10 -4.30 -4.27 -16.16
C SER A 10 -4.97 -2.88 -16.09
N LEU A 11 -5.21 -2.40 -14.87
CA LEU A 11 -5.95 -1.18 -14.62
C LEU A 11 -5.13 0.02 -15.10
N VAL A 12 -5.74 0.89 -15.90
CA VAL A 12 -5.09 2.09 -16.43
C VAL A 12 -5.93 3.32 -16.09
N LYS A 13 -5.26 4.40 -15.69
CA LYS A 13 -5.88 5.70 -15.53
C LYS A 13 -5.03 6.79 -16.13
N THR A 14 -5.59 7.47 -17.13
CA THR A 14 -5.00 8.64 -17.76
C THR A 14 -5.86 9.86 -17.50
N PHE A 15 -5.24 10.95 -17.11
CA PHE A 15 -5.85 12.26 -17.01
C PHE A 15 -5.36 13.12 -18.17
N SER A 16 -6.31 13.70 -18.92
CA SER A 16 -5.99 14.60 -20.02
C SER A 16 -6.35 16.02 -19.63
N SER A 17 -5.41 16.93 -19.77
CA SER A 17 -5.62 18.37 -19.71
C SER A 17 -5.30 19.01 -21.05
N VAL A 18 -5.61 20.30 -21.19
CA VAL A 18 -5.32 21.05 -22.44
C VAL A 18 -3.80 21.06 -22.79
N ARG A 19 -2.95 20.84 -21.80
CA ARG A 19 -1.49 20.98 -21.95
C ARG A 19 -0.68 19.70 -21.71
N SER A 20 -1.30 18.65 -21.13
CA SER A 20 -0.58 17.43 -20.76
C SER A 20 -1.51 16.23 -20.68
N ILE A 21 -0.94 15.07 -20.96
CA ILE A 21 -1.55 13.76 -20.70
C ILE A 21 -0.69 13.12 -19.59
N THR A 22 -1.33 12.81 -18.46
CA THR A 22 -0.65 12.16 -17.32
C THR A 22 -1.23 10.78 -17.11
N ARG A 23 -0.41 9.75 -17.25
CA ARG A 23 -0.78 8.37 -16.96
C ARG A 23 -0.53 8.09 -15.48
N ALA A 24 -1.56 8.21 -14.67
CA ALA A 24 -1.47 8.07 -13.23
C ALA A 24 -1.41 6.60 -12.77
N ILE A 25 -2.01 5.69 -13.55
CA ILE A 25 -1.95 4.24 -13.35
C ILE A 25 -1.66 3.59 -14.70
N ASP A 26 -0.72 2.65 -14.71
CA ASP A 26 -0.18 2.02 -15.90
C ASP A 26 -0.16 0.49 -15.78
N GLY A 27 -1.30 -0.16 -16.09
CA GLY A 27 -1.40 -1.60 -16.15
C GLY A 27 -1.41 -2.29 -14.78
N LEU A 28 -1.95 -1.63 -13.73
CA LEU A 28 -1.96 -2.15 -12.37
C LEU A 28 -2.82 -3.42 -12.27
N SER A 29 -2.18 -4.53 -11.86
CA SER A 29 -2.85 -5.76 -11.48
C SER A 29 -2.45 -6.11 -10.06
N LEU A 30 -3.40 -6.09 -9.12
CA LEU A 30 -3.19 -6.43 -7.71
C LEU A 30 -4.29 -7.38 -7.21
N SER A 31 -3.99 -8.13 -6.15
CA SER A 31 -4.87 -9.15 -5.59
C SER A 31 -4.78 -9.14 -4.06
N VAL A 32 -5.80 -8.60 -3.39
CA VAL A 32 -5.87 -8.50 -1.93
C VAL A 32 -6.63 -9.70 -1.37
N PRO A 33 -5.99 -10.61 -0.61
CA PRO A 33 -6.69 -11.74 -0.01
C PRO A 33 -7.74 -11.31 1.00
N GLU A 34 -8.88 -12.02 1.09
CA GLU A 34 -9.86 -11.79 2.16
C GLU A 34 -9.26 -12.11 3.53
N GLY A 35 -9.60 -11.28 4.53
CA GLY A 35 -9.15 -11.43 5.92
C GLY A 35 -7.71 -10.98 6.18
N SER A 36 -7.02 -10.42 5.19
CA SER A 36 -5.64 -9.92 5.34
C SER A 36 -5.57 -8.42 5.62
N ILE A 37 -4.45 -8.00 6.18
CA ILE A 37 -4.02 -6.60 6.20
C ILE A 37 -3.07 -6.40 5.02
N TYR A 38 -3.50 -5.64 4.03
CA TYR A 38 -2.74 -5.36 2.82
C TYR A 38 -2.26 -3.90 2.80
N GLY A 39 -0.95 -3.72 2.71
CA GLY A 39 -0.30 -2.40 2.57
C GLY A 39 0.03 -2.07 1.11
N LEU A 40 -0.59 -1.02 0.54
CA LEU A 40 -0.17 -0.46 -0.74
C LEU A 40 0.82 0.67 -0.50
N LEU A 41 2.09 0.38 -0.70
CA LEU A 41 3.21 1.26 -0.39
C LEU A 41 3.73 1.97 -1.64
N GLY A 42 4.22 3.19 -1.48
CA GLY A 42 4.80 3.93 -2.60
C GLY A 42 5.04 5.40 -2.26
N ARG A 43 5.86 6.05 -3.08
CA ARG A 43 6.15 7.49 -2.97
C ARG A 43 4.87 8.32 -3.14
N ASN A 44 4.92 9.58 -2.74
CA ASN A 44 3.89 10.54 -3.12
C ASN A 44 3.79 10.59 -4.64
N SER A 45 2.56 10.64 -5.15
CA SER A 45 2.26 10.59 -6.59
C SER A 45 2.51 9.23 -7.29
N ALA A 46 2.78 8.15 -6.55
CA ALA A 46 2.90 6.81 -7.13
C ALA A 46 1.59 6.25 -7.73
N GLY A 47 0.44 6.87 -7.43
CA GLY A 47 -0.87 6.46 -7.93
C GLY A 47 -1.78 5.81 -6.88
N LYS A 48 -1.36 5.68 -5.62
CA LYS A 48 -2.10 5.01 -4.53
C LYS A 48 -3.53 5.55 -4.37
N THR A 49 -3.68 6.85 -4.13
CA THR A 49 -5.00 7.50 -3.99
C THR A 49 -5.84 7.38 -5.26
N THR A 50 -5.22 7.44 -6.45
CA THR A 50 -5.93 7.21 -7.72
C THR A 50 -6.46 5.79 -7.81
N THR A 51 -5.67 4.81 -7.40
CA THR A 51 -6.10 3.40 -7.31
C THR A 51 -7.29 3.27 -6.37
N ILE A 52 -7.19 3.78 -5.15
CA ILE A 52 -8.28 3.75 -4.16
C ILE A 52 -9.55 4.42 -4.72
N ARG A 53 -9.44 5.56 -5.35
CA ARG A 53 -10.60 6.23 -5.97
C ARG A 53 -11.28 5.37 -7.04
N MET A 54 -10.52 4.60 -7.81
CA MET A 54 -11.10 3.66 -8.78
C MET A 54 -11.77 2.47 -8.09
N LEU A 55 -11.15 1.91 -7.04
CA LEU A 55 -11.73 0.83 -6.23
C LEU A 55 -13.04 1.26 -5.54
N MET A 56 -13.13 2.52 -5.13
CA MET A 56 -14.35 3.11 -4.54
C MET A 56 -15.40 3.53 -5.59
N GLY A 57 -15.10 3.40 -6.90
CA GLY A 57 -15.96 3.88 -7.97
C GLY A 57 -16.09 5.40 -8.06
N LEU A 58 -15.18 6.15 -7.40
CA LEU A 58 -15.09 7.61 -7.43
C LEU A 58 -14.36 8.11 -8.68
N ALA A 59 -13.58 7.23 -9.33
CA ALA A 59 -12.94 7.49 -10.62
C ALA A 59 -13.15 6.29 -11.54
N ARG A 60 -13.46 6.55 -12.82
CA ARG A 60 -13.56 5.48 -13.81
C ARG A 60 -12.16 5.18 -14.36
N PRO A 61 -11.77 3.89 -14.53
CA PRO A 61 -10.56 3.53 -15.23
C PRO A 61 -10.65 3.96 -16.71
N THR A 62 -9.50 4.23 -17.33
CA THR A 62 -9.39 4.45 -18.78
C THR A 62 -9.47 3.11 -19.52
N SER A 63 -8.86 2.06 -18.96
CA SER A 63 -8.97 0.66 -19.41
C SER A 63 -8.67 -0.29 -18.24
N GLY A 64 -8.85 -1.60 -18.48
CA GLY A 64 -8.75 -2.62 -17.45
C GLY A 64 -10.02 -2.72 -16.61
N SER A 65 -9.97 -3.52 -15.55
CA SER A 65 -11.12 -3.75 -14.67
C SER A 65 -10.70 -3.88 -13.20
N ALA A 66 -11.64 -3.62 -12.31
CA ALA A 66 -11.50 -3.82 -10.88
C ALA A 66 -12.74 -4.55 -10.33
N GLU A 67 -12.50 -5.42 -9.36
CA GLU A 67 -13.52 -6.09 -8.56
C GLU A 67 -13.23 -5.83 -7.08
N VAL A 68 -14.26 -5.47 -6.31
CA VAL A 68 -14.20 -5.27 -4.87
C VAL A 68 -15.32 -6.09 -4.24
N LEU A 69 -14.96 -7.05 -3.39
CA LEU A 69 -15.87 -8.04 -2.83
C LEU A 69 -16.72 -8.76 -3.90
N GLY A 70 -16.11 -9.05 -5.07
CA GLY A 70 -16.77 -9.68 -6.22
C GLY A 70 -17.68 -8.76 -7.02
N LEU A 71 -17.71 -7.44 -6.74
CA LEU A 71 -18.58 -6.45 -7.39
C LEU A 71 -17.74 -5.45 -8.19
N ASN A 72 -18.27 -4.99 -9.33
CA ASN A 72 -17.59 -4.04 -10.21
C ASN A 72 -17.91 -2.59 -9.77
N PRO A 73 -16.92 -1.82 -9.26
CA PRO A 73 -17.15 -0.45 -8.80
C PRO A 73 -17.50 0.54 -9.92
N ALA A 74 -17.25 0.20 -11.18
CA ALA A 74 -17.61 1.05 -12.32
C ALA A 74 -19.09 0.93 -12.73
N ARG A 75 -19.81 -0.10 -12.25
CA ARG A 75 -21.23 -0.34 -12.52
C ARG A 75 -22.09 0.12 -11.36
N GLU A 76 -23.02 1.04 -11.59
CA GLU A 76 -23.74 1.71 -10.52
C GLU A 76 -24.52 0.79 -9.57
N PRO A 77 -25.30 -0.21 -9.98
CA PRO A 77 -25.99 -1.11 -9.05
C PRO A 77 -25.01 -1.89 -8.18
N GLU A 78 -23.93 -2.41 -8.76
CA GLU A 78 -22.90 -3.16 -8.05
C GLU A 78 -22.11 -2.25 -7.09
N ARG A 79 -21.78 -1.00 -7.51
CA ARG A 79 -21.13 -0.01 -6.67
C ARG A 79 -21.92 0.30 -5.40
N VAL A 80 -23.23 0.51 -5.51
CA VAL A 80 -24.07 0.77 -4.33
C VAL A 80 -24.06 -0.43 -3.36
N ALA A 81 -24.16 -1.66 -3.88
CA ALA A 81 -24.08 -2.87 -3.08
C ALA A 81 -22.71 -3.06 -2.42
N MET A 82 -21.64 -2.72 -3.12
CA MET A 82 -20.27 -2.74 -2.63
C MET A 82 -20.06 -1.72 -1.51
N LEU A 83 -20.45 -0.46 -1.71
CA LEU A 83 -20.24 0.62 -0.73
C LEU A 83 -20.94 0.38 0.61
N ARG A 84 -21.99 -0.42 0.65
CA ARG A 84 -22.64 -0.85 1.90
C ARG A 84 -21.77 -1.80 2.73
N GLN A 85 -20.75 -2.42 2.12
CA GLN A 85 -19.87 -3.41 2.73
C GLN A 85 -18.43 -2.89 2.92
N VAL A 86 -18.15 -1.64 2.50
CA VAL A 86 -16.83 -1.02 2.56
C VAL A 86 -16.84 0.17 3.51
N GLY A 87 -15.93 0.18 4.47
CA GLY A 87 -15.59 1.35 5.26
C GLY A 87 -14.45 2.11 4.55
N TYR A 88 -14.58 3.42 4.40
CA TYR A 88 -13.59 4.22 3.69
C TYR A 88 -13.14 5.44 4.48
N VAL A 89 -11.83 5.61 4.58
CA VAL A 89 -11.19 6.80 5.13
C VAL A 89 -10.36 7.44 4.01
N PRO A 90 -10.77 8.60 3.46
CA PRO A 90 -10.02 9.30 2.43
C PRO A 90 -8.77 9.99 2.98
N GLU A 91 -7.78 10.25 2.13
CA GLU A 91 -6.61 11.07 2.45
C GLU A 91 -7.04 12.51 2.80
N ASP A 92 -7.89 13.13 1.97
CA ASP A 92 -8.45 14.45 2.27
C ASP A 92 -9.65 14.32 3.23
N LYS A 93 -9.45 14.82 4.44
CA LYS A 93 -10.41 14.79 5.53
C LYS A 93 -11.11 16.14 5.70
N THR A 94 -11.27 16.87 4.60
CA THR A 94 -12.06 18.12 4.59
C THR A 94 -13.52 17.79 4.79
N LEU A 95 -13.97 17.78 6.02
CA LEU A 95 -15.33 17.48 6.40
C LEU A 95 -16.01 18.70 7.03
N LEU A 96 -17.27 18.74 6.81
CA LEU A 96 -18.41 19.54 7.26
C LEU A 96 -18.21 20.27 8.61
N SER A 97 -18.90 21.36 8.79
CA SER A 97 -19.01 22.14 10.06
C SER A 97 -19.84 21.40 11.13
N MET A 98 -19.41 20.14 11.46
CA MET A 98 -20.03 19.35 12.52
C MET A 98 -18.98 18.95 13.56
N THR A 99 -19.39 18.38 14.68
CA THR A 99 -18.49 17.77 15.67
C THR A 99 -18.21 16.31 15.34
N ALA A 100 -17.16 15.72 15.93
CA ALA A 100 -16.90 14.29 15.79
C ALA A 100 -18.09 13.45 16.30
N ARG A 101 -18.76 13.87 17.38
CA ARG A 101 -19.98 13.25 17.90
C ARG A 101 -21.07 13.15 16.83
N LYS A 102 -21.37 14.26 16.15
CA LYS A 102 -22.37 14.28 15.08
C LYS A 102 -21.99 13.42 13.89
N LEU A 103 -20.70 13.35 13.55
CA LEU A 103 -20.19 12.45 12.51
C LEU A 103 -20.49 10.99 12.87
N LEU A 104 -20.23 10.58 14.11
CA LEU A 104 -20.48 9.20 14.57
C LEU A 104 -21.99 8.90 14.60
N GLU A 105 -22.82 9.82 15.09
CA GLU A 105 -24.28 9.69 15.07
C GLU A 105 -24.84 9.55 13.65
N LEU A 106 -24.31 10.32 12.70
CA LEU A 106 -24.68 10.24 11.29
C LEU A 106 -24.31 8.87 10.69
N ASN A 107 -23.09 8.40 10.93
CA ASN A 107 -22.66 7.07 10.45
C ASN A 107 -23.52 5.95 11.08
N ARG A 108 -23.82 6.04 12.38
CA ARG A 108 -24.73 5.11 13.05
C ARG A 108 -26.10 5.05 12.37
N ALA A 109 -26.64 6.21 11.97
CA ALA A 109 -27.94 6.28 11.27
C ALA A 109 -27.88 5.71 9.84
N PHE A 110 -26.76 5.84 9.15
CA PHE A 110 -26.57 5.25 7.80
C PHE A 110 -26.31 3.75 7.82
N TYR A 111 -25.70 3.24 8.87
CA TYR A 111 -25.29 1.82 8.99
C TYR A 111 -25.92 1.13 10.21
N PRO A 112 -27.25 1.20 10.45
CA PRO A 112 -27.89 0.74 11.68
C PRO A 112 -27.72 -0.78 11.91
N GLN A 113 -27.52 -1.56 10.85
CA GLN A 113 -27.41 -3.02 10.94
C GLN A 113 -25.99 -3.51 11.26
N THR A 114 -24.97 -2.73 10.91
CA THR A 114 -23.54 -3.14 11.05
C THR A 114 -22.82 -2.31 12.11
N TRP A 115 -23.32 -1.14 12.45
CA TRP A 115 -22.71 -0.24 13.43
C TRP A 115 -22.55 -0.89 14.82
N SER A 116 -21.38 -0.72 15.41
CA SER A 116 -21.06 -1.18 16.76
C SER A 116 -20.76 -0.01 17.69
N ASP A 117 -21.68 0.26 18.62
CA ASP A 117 -21.47 1.26 19.68
C ASP A 117 -20.31 0.86 20.62
N ALA A 118 -20.04 -0.44 20.79
CA ALA A 118 -18.94 -0.92 21.59
C ALA A 118 -17.58 -0.61 20.94
N LEU A 119 -17.44 -0.87 19.64
CA LEU A 119 -16.23 -0.51 18.88
C LEU A 119 -16.05 1.00 18.81
N ALA A 120 -17.13 1.75 18.59
CA ALA A 120 -17.07 3.22 18.55
C ALA A 120 -16.52 3.77 19.87
N ARG A 121 -17.06 3.32 21.03
CA ARG A 121 -16.57 3.76 22.35
C ARG A 121 -15.11 3.39 22.57
N ARG A 122 -14.73 2.12 22.32
CA ARG A 122 -13.35 1.66 22.46
C ARG A 122 -12.38 2.47 21.60
N ALA A 123 -12.72 2.72 20.34
CA ALA A 123 -11.87 3.49 19.44
C ALA A 123 -11.79 4.97 19.84
N VAL A 124 -12.88 5.58 20.32
CA VAL A 124 -12.88 6.95 20.88
C VAL A 124 -11.94 7.03 22.09
N GLU A 125 -12.02 6.08 23.01
CA GLU A 125 -11.18 6.02 24.21
C GLU A 125 -9.69 5.80 23.85
N ARG A 126 -9.38 4.79 23.04
CA ARG A 126 -8.00 4.47 22.65
C ARG A 126 -7.31 5.59 21.85
N LEU A 127 -8.06 6.28 21.00
CA LEU A 127 -7.53 7.38 20.18
C LEU A 127 -7.66 8.75 20.86
N GLU A 128 -8.21 8.81 22.07
CA GLU A 128 -8.44 10.06 22.82
C GLU A 128 -9.14 11.13 21.97
N LEU A 129 -10.24 10.74 21.29
CA LEU A 129 -10.92 11.60 20.34
C LEU A 129 -11.79 12.65 21.04
N PRO A 130 -11.55 13.97 20.84
CA PRO A 130 -12.40 15.03 21.37
C PRO A 130 -13.72 15.11 20.60
N LEU A 131 -14.81 14.60 21.19
CA LEU A 131 -16.11 14.41 20.52
C LEU A 131 -16.84 15.72 20.22
N ASP A 132 -16.71 16.72 21.11
CA ASP A 132 -17.55 17.94 21.06
C ASP A 132 -16.87 19.15 20.40
N THR A 133 -15.63 19.00 19.98
CA THR A 133 -14.91 20.03 19.26
C THR A 133 -15.40 20.12 17.82
N PRO A 134 -15.76 21.30 17.31
CA PRO A 134 -16.10 21.48 15.91
C PRO A 134 -14.98 21.04 14.97
N PHE A 135 -15.31 20.33 13.90
CA PHE A 135 -14.34 19.70 12.98
C PHE A 135 -13.35 20.70 12.38
N LEU A 136 -13.78 21.93 12.11
CA LEU A 136 -12.91 23.02 11.63
C LEU A 136 -11.82 23.42 12.61
N LYS A 137 -12.04 23.19 13.92
CA LYS A 137 -11.08 23.50 14.99
C LYS A 137 -10.21 22.30 15.37
N LEU A 138 -10.50 21.12 14.85
CA LEU A 138 -9.71 19.92 15.09
C LEU A 138 -8.36 20.01 14.34
N SER A 139 -7.31 19.49 14.97
CA SER A 139 -6.03 19.21 14.29
C SER A 139 -6.24 18.17 13.17
N MET A 140 -5.31 18.10 12.22
CA MET A 140 -5.36 17.08 11.15
C MET A 140 -5.44 15.66 11.76
N GLY A 141 -4.63 15.37 12.79
CA GLY A 141 -4.66 14.10 13.49
C GLY A 141 -6.04 13.77 14.09
N ASN A 142 -6.70 14.74 14.75
CA ASN A 142 -8.04 14.52 15.29
C ASN A 142 -9.12 14.36 14.23
N LYS A 143 -8.97 14.99 13.06
CA LYS A 143 -9.81 14.74 11.89
C LYS A 143 -9.63 13.31 11.37
N THR A 144 -8.38 12.86 11.30
CA THR A 144 -8.03 11.48 10.94
C THR A 144 -8.64 10.49 11.93
N LYS A 145 -8.44 10.71 13.24
CA LYS A 145 -9.03 9.88 14.30
C LYS A 145 -10.56 9.79 14.18
N SER A 146 -11.25 10.91 13.90
CA SER A 146 -12.71 10.93 13.74
C SER A 146 -13.19 10.05 12.58
N ALA A 147 -12.54 10.13 11.43
CA ALA A 147 -12.87 9.32 10.26
C ALA A 147 -12.58 7.83 10.51
N LEU A 148 -11.46 7.52 11.16
CA LEU A 148 -11.08 6.16 11.53
C LEU A 148 -12.08 5.52 12.50
N VAL A 149 -12.48 6.23 13.56
CA VAL A 149 -13.50 5.73 14.52
C VAL A 149 -14.80 5.40 13.80
N ALA A 150 -15.26 6.29 12.90
CA ALA A 150 -16.48 6.06 12.14
C ALA A 150 -16.38 4.82 11.25
N ALA A 151 -15.28 4.66 10.52
CA ALA A 151 -15.06 3.54 9.61
C ALA A 151 -14.87 2.20 10.34
N ILE A 152 -14.17 2.20 11.48
CA ILE A 152 -13.98 1.00 12.31
C ILE A 152 -15.32 0.54 12.92
N ALA A 153 -16.09 1.49 13.46
CA ALA A 153 -17.37 1.19 14.12
C ALA A 153 -18.47 0.72 13.15
N GLN A 154 -18.33 1.02 11.86
CA GLN A 154 -19.23 0.54 10.81
C GLN A 154 -19.20 -0.98 10.62
N ARG A 155 -18.15 -1.70 11.06
CA ARG A 155 -17.98 -3.16 10.92
C ARG A 155 -18.14 -3.65 9.48
N SER A 156 -17.60 -2.91 8.53
CA SER A 156 -17.57 -3.31 7.11
C SER A 156 -16.71 -4.55 6.89
N ARG A 157 -17.02 -5.36 5.87
CA ARG A 157 -16.20 -6.52 5.47
C ARG A 157 -14.81 -6.11 4.99
N LEU A 158 -14.72 -4.96 4.32
CA LEU A 158 -13.49 -4.39 3.81
C LEU A 158 -13.34 -2.96 4.35
N LEU A 159 -12.18 -2.66 4.90
CA LEU A 159 -11.80 -1.33 5.33
C LEU A 159 -10.72 -0.78 4.40
N ILE A 160 -11.02 0.30 3.69
CA ILE A 160 -10.08 0.99 2.79
C ILE A 160 -9.63 2.29 3.46
N LEU A 161 -8.32 2.43 3.68
CA LEU A 161 -7.72 3.56 4.39
C LEU A 161 -6.67 4.23 3.51
N ASP A 162 -6.90 5.49 3.13
CA ASP A 162 -5.97 6.27 2.33
C ASP A 162 -5.13 7.18 3.23
N GLU A 163 -3.83 6.85 3.38
CA GLU A 163 -2.85 7.52 4.25
C GLU A 163 -3.38 7.73 5.69
N PRO A 164 -3.79 6.64 6.39
CA PRO A 164 -4.47 6.74 7.69
C PRO A 164 -3.56 7.20 8.83
N THR A 165 -2.25 7.14 8.66
CA THR A 165 -1.26 7.50 9.68
C THR A 165 -0.86 8.97 9.62
N THR A 166 -1.19 9.66 8.53
CA THR A 166 -0.80 11.05 8.33
C THR A 166 -1.38 11.98 9.39
N GLY A 167 -0.49 12.70 10.07
CA GLY A 167 -0.83 13.68 11.10
C GLY A 167 -1.12 13.08 12.48
N LEU A 168 -0.92 11.78 12.67
CA LEU A 168 -0.96 11.14 13.98
C LEU A 168 0.40 11.29 14.67
N ASP A 169 0.37 11.50 15.98
CA ASP A 169 1.56 11.36 16.83
C ASP A 169 1.87 9.86 17.07
N PRO A 170 3.06 9.51 17.56
CA PRO A 170 3.45 8.10 17.74
C PRO A 170 2.53 7.30 18.66
N VAL A 171 1.92 7.93 19.68
CA VAL A 171 1.00 7.25 20.61
C VAL A 171 -0.32 6.92 19.92
N ALA A 172 -0.87 7.89 19.18
CA ALA A 172 -2.07 7.68 18.39
C ALA A 172 -1.88 6.68 17.25
N LEU A 173 -0.68 6.65 16.66
CA LEU A 173 -0.31 5.66 15.64
C LEU A 173 -0.32 4.24 16.24
N ASP A 174 0.39 3.99 17.34
CA ASP A 174 0.41 2.68 18.01
C ASP A 174 -1.02 2.24 18.38
N ALA A 175 -1.82 3.16 18.95
CA ALA A 175 -3.21 2.89 19.26
C ALA A 175 -4.06 2.51 18.03
N LEU A 176 -3.85 3.19 16.90
CA LEU A 176 -4.51 2.86 15.62
C LEU A 176 -4.10 1.47 15.14
N LEU A 177 -2.80 1.18 15.07
CA LEU A 177 -2.29 -0.10 14.58
C LEU A 177 -2.86 -1.27 15.41
N ARG A 178 -2.89 -1.14 16.73
CA ARG A 178 -3.53 -2.12 17.63
C ARG A 178 -5.02 -2.25 17.39
N LEU A 179 -5.76 -1.15 17.17
CA LEU A 179 -7.18 -1.22 16.85
C LEU A 179 -7.43 -1.98 15.53
N LEU A 180 -6.59 -1.78 14.54
CA LEU A 180 -6.70 -2.50 13.25
C LEU A 180 -6.43 -3.99 13.43
N VAL A 181 -5.39 -4.36 14.16
CA VAL A 181 -5.05 -5.78 14.42
C VAL A 181 -6.09 -6.42 15.34
N ASP A 182 -6.33 -5.87 16.54
CA ASP A 182 -7.15 -6.53 17.56
C ASP A 182 -8.63 -6.60 17.18
N ASP A 183 -9.17 -5.48 16.64
CA ASP A 183 -10.62 -5.33 16.47
C ASP A 183 -11.11 -5.62 15.05
N CYS A 184 -10.24 -5.51 14.04
CA CYS A 184 -10.65 -5.75 12.67
C CYS A 184 -10.30 -7.17 12.20
N THR A 185 -9.10 -7.66 12.46
CA THR A 185 -8.70 -9.01 12.03
C THR A 185 -9.39 -10.10 12.84
N ALA A 186 -9.65 -9.87 14.14
CA ALA A 186 -10.40 -10.82 14.98
C ALA A 186 -11.82 -11.12 14.44
N GLU A 187 -12.42 -10.20 13.67
CA GLU A 187 -13.70 -10.38 13.00
C GLU A 187 -13.58 -10.91 11.55
N GLY A 188 -12.36 -11.28 11.10
CA GLY A 188 -12.11 -11.73 9.72
C GLY A 188 -12.27 -10.62 8.67
N ARG A 189 -12.15 -9.35 9.07
CA ARG A 189 -12.26 -8.20 8.17
C ARG A 189 -10.98 -8.05 7.36
N THR A 190 -11.13 -7.64 6.11
CA THR A 190 -9.99 -7.26 5.25
C THR A 190 -9.67 -5.80 5.44
N ILE A 191 -8.39 -5.47 5.53
CA ILE A 191 -7.90 -4.09 5.61
C ILE A 191 -7.01 -3.84 4.41
N PHE A 192 -7.34 -2.82 3.62
CA PHE A 192 -6.51 -2.29 2.55
C PHE A 192 -6.10 -0.87 2.89
N LEU A 193 -4.81 -0.62 3.05
CA LEU A 193 -4.34 0.69 3.43
C LEU A 193 -3.21 1.16 2.53
N SER A 194 -3.22 2.44 2.15
CA SER A 194 -2.12 3.08 1.45
C SER A 194 -1.20 3.81 2.42
N SER A 195 0.10 3.80 2.16
CA SER A 195 1.05 4.62 2.91
C SER A 195 2.32 4.91 2.10
N HIS A 196 2.99 6.01 2.45
CA HIS A 196 4.36 6.28 2.08
C HIS A 196 5.35 5.99 3.23
N GLN A 197 4.84 5.61 4.40
CA GLN A 197 5.60 5.29 5.62
C GLN A 197 5.70 3.76 5.78
N LEU A 198 6.70 3.16 5.12
CA LEU A 198 6.84 1.72 5.00
C LEU A 198 6.96 1.01 6.36
N ASN A 199 7.78 1.57 7.27
CA ASN A 199 8.07 0.94 8.57
C ASN A 199 6.86 0.84 9.49
N GLU A 200 5.90 1.76 9.36
CA GLU A 200 4.68 1.74 10.16
C GLU A 200 3.78 0.59 9.73
N ILE A 201 3.61 0.45 8.42
CA ILE A 201 2.72 -0.55 7.84
C ILE A 201 3.30 -1.96 7.96
N ALA A 202 4.62 -2.10 7.83
CA ALA A 202 5.31 -3.38 8.01
C ALA A 202 5.10 -4.02 9.40
N GLN A 203 4.63 -3.26 10.40
CA GLN A 203 4.34 -3.80 11.73
C GLN A 203 3.06 -4.62 11.78
N ILE A 204 2.13 -4.42 10.84
CA ILE A 204 0.80 -5.04 10.88
C ILE A 204 0.39 -5.72 9.58
N ALA A 205 1.06 -5.45 8.47
CA ALA A 205 0.66 -5.96 7.16
C ALA A 205 1.08 -7.41 6.96
N ASP A 206 0.15 -8.23 6.47
CA ASP A 206 0.41 -9.60 6.03
C ASP A 206 0.93 -9.61 4.58
N HIS A 207 0.41 -8.70 3.75
CA HIS A 207 0.73 -8.57 2.33
C HIS A 207 1.11 -7.13 1.99
N ILE A 208 2.03 -6.99 1.06
CA ILE A 208 2.52 -5.69 0.61
C ILE A 208 2.50 -5.63 -0.92
N GLY A 209 1.96 -4.53 -1.44
CA GLY A 209 2.17 -4.11 -2.83
C GLY A 209 3.01 -2.83 -2.85
N ILE A 210 4.14 -2.83 -3.57
CA ILE A 210 4.97 -1.63 -3.76
C ILE A 210 4.66 -1.03 -5.12
N MET A 211 4.25 0.24 -5.12
CA MET A 211 3.97 1.03 -6.32
C MET A 211 4.98 2.14 -6.54
N ASP A 212 5.39 2.34 -7.78
CA ASP A 212 6.01 3.58 -8.23
C ASP A 212 5.49 3.95 -9.63
N ARG A 213 5.34 5.26 -9.91
CA ARG A 213 4.93 5.82 -11.22
C ARG A 213 3.72 5.12 -11.87
N GLY A 214 2.73 4.74 -11.06
CA GLY A 214 1.50 4.10 -11.53
C GLY A 214 1.61 2.60 -11.79
N ARG A 215 2.76 1.98 -11.53
CA ARG A 215 3.02 0.55 -11.74
C ARG A 215 3.22 -0.17 -10.41
N LEU A 216 2.82 -1.42 -10.35
CA LEU A 216 3.14 -2.33 -9.26
C LEU A 216 4.52 -2.94 -9.51
N LEU A 217 5.48 -2.70 -8.61
CA LEU A 217 6.84 -3.21 -8.73
C LEU A 217 6.99 -4.60 -8.15
N ILE A 218 6.31 -4.88 -7.03
CA ILE A 218 6.24 -6.19 -6.36
C ILE A 218 4.94 -6.29 -5.58
N GLU A 219 4.42 -7.52 -5.46
CA GLU A 219 3.26 -7.88 -4.65
C GLU A 219 3.47 -9.29 -4.12
N ASP A 220 3.60 -9.44 -2.80
CA ASP A 220 3.76 -10.75 -2.13
C ASP A 220 3.44 -10.62 -0.62
N PRO A 221 3.32 -11.73 0.12
CA PRO A 221 3.38 -11.71 1.58
C PRO A 221 4.62 -10.99 2.07
N LEU A 222 4.49 -10.19 3.14
CA LEU A 222 5.61 -9.38 3.65
C LEU A 222 6.84 -10.22 3.99
N ASP A 223 6.64 -11.37 4.65
CA ASP A 223 7.74 -12.26 5.02
C ASP A 223 8.48 -12.81 3.80
N ASP A 224 7.75 -13.13 2.73
CA ASP A 224 8.34 -13.61 1.47
C ASP A 224 9.15 -12.51 0.78
N ILE A 225 8.66 -11.26 0.80
CA ILE A 225 9.42 -10.10 0.30
C ILE A 225 10.72 -9.96 1.09
N LEU A 226 10.66 -9.93 2.42
CA LEU A 226 11.84 -9.74 3.27
C LEU A 226 12.84 -10.91 3.14
N ALA A 227 12.38 -12.13 2.92
CA ALA A 227 13.22 -13.31 2.70
C ALA A 227 13.88 -13.32 1.32
N SER A 228 13.23 -12.74 0.30
CA SER A 228 13.66 -12.83 -1.10
C SER A 228 14.80 -11.88 -1.48
N PHE A 229 15.13 -10.88 -0.64
CA PHE A 229 16.17 -9.90 -0.93
C PHE A 229 17.37 -10.02 0.00
N ARG A 230 18.58 -10.01 -0.59
CA ARG A 230 19.83 -9.99 0.14
C ARG A 230 20.81 -9.00 -0.46
N ARG A 231 21.60 -8.39 0.40
CA ARG A 231 22.79 -7.63 0.02
C ARG A 231 24.00 -8.56 0.15
N VAL A 232 24.67 -8.85 -0.96
CA VAL A 232 25.83 -9.75 -1.03
C VAL A 232 27.05 -8.93 -1.38
N THR A 233 28.03 -8.89 -0.48
CA THR A 233 29.31 -8.19 -0.69
C THR A 233 30.39 -9.21 -1.00
N THR A 234 31.14 -8.97 -2.07
CA THR A 234 32.20 -9.89 -2.53
C THR A 234 33.50 -9.16 -2.77
N THR A 235 34.63 -9.92 -2.65
CA THR A 235 35.96 -9.50 -3.08
C THR A 235 36.52 -10.52 -4.05
N GLY A 236 37.49 -10.09 -4.92
CA GLY A 236 38.13 -10.95 -5.91
C GLY A 236 37.65 -10.72 -7.35
N SER A 237 38.11 -11.56 -8.27
CA SER A 237 38.12 -11.40 -9.73
C SER A 237 36.77 -11.43 -10.41
N THR A 238 36.67 -10.73 -11.53
CA THR A 238 35.66 -10.75 -12.63
C THR A 238 34.35 -11.48 -12.37
N LEU A 239 33.41 -10.74 -11.76
CA LEU A 239 32.05 -11.24 -11.56
C LEU A 239 31.18 -10.95 -12.79
N PRO A 240 30.20 -11.81 -13.10
CA PRO A 240 29.29 -11.56 -14.20
C PRO A 240 28.52 -10.26 -13.93
N VAL A 241 28.57 -9.34 -14.87
CA VAL A 241 27.87 -8.05 -14.81
C VAL A 241 26.37 -8.23 -15.02
N SER A 242 25.93 -9.41 -15.50
CA SER A 242 24.53 -9.69 -15.81
C SER A 242 24.13 -11.07 -15.29
N HIS A 243 23.28 -11.11 -14.26
CA HIS A 243 22.62 -12.31 -13.77
C HIS A 243 21.15 -11.98 -13.45
N PRO A 244 20.18 -12.87 -13.74
CA PRO A 244 18.75 -12.60 -13.53
C PRO A 244 18.37 -12.23 -12.09
N ALA A 245 19.10 -12.76 -11.10
CA ALA A 245 18.87 -12.47 -9.69
C ALA A 245 19.39 -11.10 -9.26
N ILE A 246 20.29 -10.45 -10.01
CA ILE A 246 20.84 -9.15 -9.65
C ILE A 246 19.79 -8.07 -9.92
N LEU A 247 19.40 -7.36 -8.88
CA LEU A 247 18.58 -6.17 -8.95
C LEU A 247 19.43 -4.94 -9.28
N THR A 248 20.46 -4.72 -8.45
CA THR A 248 21.48 -3.67 -8.61
C THR A 248 22.86 -4.21 -8.27
N ALA A 249 23.90 -3.63 -8.87
CA ALA A 249 25.30 -3.94 -8.56
C ALA A 249 26.09 -2.64 -8.43
N HIS A 250 26.82 -2.51 -7.35
CA HIS A 250 27.69 -1.37 -7.08
C HIS A 250 29.14 -1.84 -6.90
N ARG A 251 30.05 -1.32 -7.73
CA ARG A 251 31.46 -1.69 -7.69
C ARG A 251 32.26 -0.65 -6.93
N GLU A 252 32.89 -1.08 -5.87
CA GLU A 252 33.87 -0.30 -5.11
C GLU A 252 35.29 -0.72 -5.47
N ARG A 253 36.28 0.01 -4.96
CA ARG A 253 37.70 -0.21 -5.29
C ARG A 253 38.19 -1.64 -4.97
N TYR A 254 37.67 -2.27 -3.94
CA TYR A 254 38.10 -3.59 -3.45
C TYR A 254 36.98 -4.60 -3.25
N ALA A 255 35.75 -4.18 -3.44
CA ALA A 255 34.56 -5.00 -3.24
C ALA A 255 33.50 -4.72 -4.30
N THR A 256 32.62 -5.68 -4.52
CA THR A 256 31.40 -5.49 -5.28
C THR A 256 30.21 -5.83 -4.40
N GLU A 257 29.28 -4.93 -4.31
CA GLU A 257 28.01 -5.11 -3.60
C GLU A 257 26.91 -5.41 -4.62
N PHE A 258 26.21 -6.50 -4.41
CA PHE A 258 25.04 -6.90 -5.19
C PHE A 258 23.80 -6.84 -4.32
N VAL A 259 22.74 -6.25 -4.81
CA VAL A 259 21.40 -6.48 -4.27
C VAL A 259 20.75 -7.55 -5.14
N VAL A 260 20.39 -8.65 -4.52
CA VAL A 260 19.87 -9.86 -5.18
C VAL A 260 18.43 -10.07 -4.80
N GLN A 261 17.62 -10.38 -5.78
CA GLN A 261 16.23 -10.79 -5.61
C GLN A 261 16.06 -12.22 -6.08
N ARG A 262 15.38 -13.06 -5.30
CA ARG A 262 15.18 -14.49 -5.51
C ARG A 262 16.47 -15.32 -5.38
N GLU A 263 16.36 -16.45 -4.73
CA GLU A 263 17.44 -17.43 -4.53
C GLU A 263 18.83 -16.85 -4.16
N PRO A 264 18.91 -15.94 -3.18
CA PRO A 264 20.16 -15.25 -2.86
C PRO A 264 21.27 -16.21 -2.42
N GLU A 265 20.92 -17.35 -1.82
CA GLU A 265 21.86 -18.37 -1.40
C GLU A 265 22.47 -19.12 -2.59
N ALA A 266 21.63 -19.44 -3.59
CA ALA A 266 22.11 -20.06 -4.83
C ALA A 266 23.07 -19.11 -5.59
N PHE A 267 22.74 -17.82 -5.64
CA PHE A 267 23.60 -16.79 -6.21
C PHE A 267 24.95 -16.67 -5.48
N ALA A 268 24.95 -16.62 -4.13
CA ALA A 268 26.17 -16.56 -3.34
C ALA A 268 27.07 -17.79 -3.57
N ALA A 269 26.44 -18.98 -3.66
CA ALA A 269 27.17 -20.23 -3.97
C ALA A 269 27.77 -20.22 -5.39
N GLU A 270 27.07 -19.64 -6.37
CA GLU A 270 27.57 -19.48 -7.73
C GLU A 270 28.77 -18.53 -7.80
N LEU A 271 28.68 -17.38 -7.10
CA LEU A 271 29.81 -16.45 -6.99
C LEU A 271 31.07 -17.14 -6.42
N THR A 272 30.89 -17.93 -5.38
CA THR A 272 32.01 -18.69 -4.74
C THR A 272 32.61 -19.71 -5.71
N ARG A 273 31.77 -20.43 -6.48
CA ARG A 273 32.25 -21.37 -7.52
C ARG A 273 33.02 -20.68 -8.63
N ASN A 274 32.69 -19.42 -8.94
CA ASN A 274 33.34 -18.59 -9.95
C ASN A 274 34.59 -17.85 -9.41
N GLY A 275 35.08 -18.19 -8.20
CA GLY A 275 36.30 -17.65 -7.62
C GLY A 275 36.16 -16.31 -6.89
N ALA A 276 34.97 -15.85 -6.64
CA ALA A 276 34.73 -14.72 -5.76
C ALA A 276 34.68 -15.15 -4.29
N THR A 277 35.17 -14.30 -3.40
CA THR A 277 35.02 -14.50 -1.96
C THR A 277 33.82 -13.69 -1.48
N VAL A 278 32.75 -14.38 -1.02
CA VAL A 278 31.63 -13.75 -0.36
C VAL A 278 32.04 -13.31 1.03
N VAL A 279 32.09 -12.01 1.27
CA VAL A 279 32.49 -11.39 2.54
C VAL A 279 31.32 -11.26 3.49
N ASN A 280 30.16 -10.91 2.95
CA ASN A 280 28.94 -10.68 3.73
C ASN A 280 27.68 -10.99 2.92
N SER A 281 26.62 -11.43 3.61
CA SER A 281 25.28 -11.61 3.04
C SER A 281 24.24 -11.22 4.11
N THR A 282 23.62 -10.05 3.93
CA THR A 282 22.68 -9.49 4.90
C THR A 282 21.27 -9.32 4.30
N PRO A 283 20.19 -9.56 5.09
CA PRO A 283 18.85 -9.22 4.64
C PRO A 283 18.70 -7.70 4.47
N LEU A 284 17.83 -7.30 3.56
CA LEU A 284 17.45 -5.90 3.40
C LEU A 284 16.21 -5.61 4.23
N SER A 285 16.16 -4.41 4.77
CA SER A 285 14.91 -3.84 5.31
C SER A 285 13.94 -3.49 4.19
N LEU A 286 12.65 -3.39 4.50
CA LEU A 286 11.61 -2.99 3.52
C LEU A 286 11.92 -1.64 2.87
N ASN A 287 12.49 -0.69 3.62
CA ASN A 287 12.93 0.61 3.07
C ASN A 287 14.04 0.46 2.02
N GLU A 288 15.03 -0.40 2.28
CA GLU A 288 16.11 -0.64 1.33
C GLU A 288 15.58 -1.34 0.08
N ILE A 289 14.72 -2.36 0.24
CA ILE A 289 14.05 -3.05 -0.88
C ILE A 289 13.30 -2.03 -1.76
N PHE A 290 12.51 -1.16 -1.14
CA PHE A 290 11.78 -0.12 -1.84
C PHE A 290 12.70 0.79 -2.67
N LEU A 291 13.79 1.27 -2.07
CA LEU A 291 14.74 2.15 -2.75
C LEU A 291 15.39 1.46 -3.95
N GLU A 292 15.77 0.20 -3.80
CA GLU A 292 16.41 -0.56 -4.88
C GLU A 292 15.43 -0.87 -6.04
N LEU A 293 14.17 -1.19 -5.71
CA LEU A 293 13.13 -1.39 -6.73
C LEU A 293 12.86 -0.11 -7.53
N CYS A 294 12.76 1.05 -6.87
CA CYS A 294 12.56 2.35 -7.52
C CYS A 294 13.76 2.73 -8.43
N ARG A 295 15.00 2.48 -7.99
CA ARG A 295 16.22 2.72 -8.80
C ARG A 295 16.25 1.89 -10.08
N LYS A 296 15.86 0.60 -9.98
CA LYS A 296 15.80 -0.28 -11.15
C LYS A 296 14.75 0.17 -12.16
N ASP A 297 13.62 0.69 -11.71
CA ASP A 297 12.57 1.19 -12.58
C ASP A 297 13.02 2.47 -13.31
N GLU A 298 13.71 3.38 -12.62
CA GLU A 298 14.32 4.56 -13.22
C GLU A 298 15.33 4.22 -14.31
N SER A 299 16.20 3.24 -14.07
CA SER A 299 17.21 2.81 -15.05
C SER A 299 16.64 2.17 -16.32
N LYS A 300 15.44 1.60 -16.25
CA LYS A 300 14.74 1.04 -17.42
C LYS A 300 14.11 2.14 -18.30
N GLU A 301 13.54 3.18 -17.70
CA GLU A 301 12.97 4.31 -18.44
C GLU A 301 14.03 5.10 -19.20
N ASP A 302 15.21 5.32 -18.59
CA ASP A 302 16.34 5.97 -19.26
C ASP A 302 16.90 5.16 -20.44
N ALA A 303 16.68 3.84 -20.47
CA ALA A 303 17.12 2.95 -21.55
C ALA A 303 16.11 2.85 -22.73
N GLU A 304 14.83 3.15 -22.52
CA GLU A 304 13.80 3.08 -23.57
C GLU A 304 13.90 4.18 -24.65
N PRO A 305 14.23 5.46 -24.35
CA PRO A 305 14.33 6.50 -25.36
C PRO A 305 15.39 6.23 -26.43
N TYR A 306 16.41 5.44 -26.11
CA TYR A 306 17.47 5.09 -27.07
C TYR A 306 17.11 3.92 -28.00
N ARG A 307 16.05 3.16 -27.73
CA ARG A 307 15.60 2.07 -28.62
C ARG A 307 14.73 2.53 -29.78
N GLU A 308 14.03 3.65 -29.65
CA GLU A 308 13.20 4.21 -30.72
C GLU A 308 14.01 5.02 -31.75
N VAL A 309 15.22 5.48 -31.44
CA VAL A 309 16.08 6.26 -32.36
C VAL A 309 16.91 5.36 -33.28
N LEU A 310 16.94 4.04 -33.04
CA LEU A 310 17.69 3.05 -33.84
C LEU A 310 16.80 2.14 -34.71
N ARG A 311 15.55 2.51 -34.93
CA ARG A 311 14.65 1.94 -35.94
C ARG A 311 14.23 3.02 -36.93
#